data_ec34661fd3766d18910cdf49c096d635
#
_entry.id   ec34661fd3766d18910cdf49c096d635
#
_cell.length_a   1.000
_cell.length_b   1.000
_cell.length_c   1.000
_cell.angle_alpha   90.00
_cell.angle_beta   90.00
_cell.angle_gamma   90.00
#
_symmetry.space_group_name_H-M   'P 1'
#
loop_
_entity.id
_entity.type
_entity.pdbx_description
1 polymer ?
#
loop_
_entity_poly.entity_id
_entity_poly.type
_entity_poly.pdbx_seq_one_letter_code
_entity_poly.pdbx_strand_id
1 'polypeptide(L)'
;VAGLSVFALSSGLATMAGSAQAGARIGSYEPNAKALKAKRWAMVIDTRAFKNAKEYAPIIEACHKAHNVPTMEGHQDIKWMWLEKFDHAFPDDLNEHLTSRVKDASYPLLCNHCTNPPCVRVCPTQATYQMEDGIIAMDYHRCIGCRFCMAGCPFGARSFNFVDPRKYLSDPVPNPAYPTRMIGVVEKCTFCAERLAVGQMPACVEAAGGRILFGDLNDPKSDVCKALASNYSIRRKPNLGTQPGVYYLI
;
A
#
# COMPACT_ATOMS: atom_id res chain seq x y z
N VAL A 1 43.75 -69.25 -5.11
CA VAL A 1 42.57 -68.56 -5.65
C VAL A 1 41.94 -67.84 -4.50
N ALA A 2 42.20 -66.53 -4.43
CA ALA A 2 41.76 -65.67 -3.35
C ALA A 2 40.32 -65.15 -3.61
N GLY A 3 39.43 -65.41 -2.65
CA GLY A 3 38.09 -64.86 -2.65
C GLY A 3 38.09 -63.46 -2.03
N LEU A 4 37.66 -62.40 -2.79
CA LEU A 4 37.38 -61.11 -2.29
C LEU A 4 35.96 -61.09 -1.72
N SER A 5 35.85 -60.91 -0.43
CA SER A 5 34.58 -60.56 0.26
C SER A 5 34.31 -59.05 0.18
N VAL A 6 33.26 -58.70 -0.55
CA VAL A 6 32.78 -57.35 -0.61
C VAL A 6 31.92 -57.05 0.62
N PHE A 7 32.40 -56.15 1.52
CA PHE A 7 31.63 -55.62 2.61
C PHE A 7 30.72 -54.52 2.05
N ALA A 8 29.42 -54.79 2.03
CA ALA A 8 28.41 -53.77 1.78
C ALA A 8 28.20 -52.95 3.07
N LEU A 9 28.73 -51.74 3.10
CA LEU A 9 28.40 -50.73 4.10
C LEU A 9 27.06 -50.11 3.72
N SER A 10 25.99 -50.55 4.37
CA SER A 10 24.71 -49.84 4.37
C SER A 10 24.82 -48.62 5.27
N SER A 11 25.22 -47.50 4.70
CA SER A 11 25.09 -46.19 5.35
C SER A 11 23.62 -45.77 5.34
N GLY A 12 22.94 -46.01 6.46
CA GLY A 12 21.64 -45.42 6.74
C GLY A 12 21.76 -43.89 6.79
N LEU A 13 21.46 -43.24 5.69
CA LEU A 13 21.20 -41.79 5.71
C LEU A 13 19.85 -41.58 6.41
N ALA A 14 19.89 -41.34 7.72
CA ALA A 14 18.77 -40.76 8.43
C ALA A 14 18.61 -39.33 7.90
N THR A 15 17.68 -39.13 6.99
CA THR A 15 17.21 -37.82 6.61
C THR A 15 16.55 -37.18 7.83
N MET A 16 17.34 -36.39 8.55
CA MET A 16 16.81 -35.42 9.49
C MET A 16 16.05 -34.38 8.65
N ALA A 17 14.79 -34.70 8.34
CA ALA A 17 13.83 -33.69 7.94
C ALA A 17 13.54 -32.81 9.17
N GLY A 18 14.50 -31.96 9.51
CA GLY A 18 14.28 -30.84 10.39
C GLY A 18 13.24 -29.95 9.72
N SER A 19 11.99 -30.08 10.18
CA SER A 19 10.97 -29.10 9.89
C SER A 19 11.46 -27.76 10.42
N ALA A 20 12.09 -26.98 9.56
CA ALA A 20 12.23 -25.58 9.75
C ALA A 20 10.81 -25.01 9.77
N GLN A 21 10.20 -24.97 10.94
CA GLN A 21 9.06 -24.12 11.21
C GLN A 21 9.57 -22.67 11.17
N ALA A 22 9.87 -22.22 9.96
CA ALA A 22 10.15 -20.84 9.71
C ALA A 22 8.84 -20.07 9.81
N GLY A 23 8.81 -19.17 10.77
CA GLY A 23 8.07 -17.96 10.67
C GLY A 23 6.57 -18.07 10.85
N ALA A 24 6.07 -17.22 11.72
CA ALA A 24 4.67 -16.92 11.90
C ALA A 24 3.89 -17.01 10.59
N ARG A 25 2.90 -17.87 10.57
CA ARG A 25 2.01 -18.10 9.44
C ARG A 25 1.35 -16.76 9.06
N ILE A 26 1.71 -16.23 7.89
CA ILE A 26 0.92 -15.20 7.19
C ILE A 26 -0.38 -15.85 6.65
N GLY A 27 -0.85 -16.91 7.29
CA GLY A 27 -1.93 -17.76 6.80
C GLY A 27 -3.30 -17.08 6.70
N SER A 28 -3.45 -15.89 7.29
CA SER A 28 -4.72 -15.14 7.19
C SER A 28 -4.87 -14.36 5.88
N TYR A 29 -3.81 -14.21 5.09
CA TYR A 29 -3.82 -13.46 3.83
C TYR A 29 -3.35 -14.26 2.60
N GLU A 30 -3.38 -15.57 2.68
CA GLU A 30 -3.13 -16.38 1.49
C GLU A 30 -4.29 -16.25 0.50
N PRO A 31 -4.02 -16.06 -0.80
CA PRO A 31 -5.06 -15.95 -1.81
C PRO A 31 -6.00 -17.15 -1.77
N ASN A 32 -7.30 -16.89 -1.78
CA ASN A 32 -8.33 -17.91 -1.70
C ASN A 32 -9.41 -17.70 -2.77
N ALA A 33 -10.40 -18.58 -2.82
CA ALA A 33 -11.48 -18.52 -3.80
C ALA A 33 -12.34 -17.25 -3.73
N LYS A 34 -12.27 -16.48 -2.62
CA LYS A 34 -13.00 -15.21 -2.43
C LYS A 34 -12.17 -14.00 -2.89
N ALA A 35 -10.93 -14.19 -3.36
CA ALA A 35 -10.05 -13.09 -3.77
C ALA A 35 -10.78 -12.14 -4.73
N LEU A 36 -10.74 -10.86 -4.41
CA LEU A 36 -11.26 -9.82 -5.28
C LEU A 36 -10.31 -9.62 -6.46
N LYS A 37 -10.86 -9.47 -7.65
CA LYS A 37 -10.10 -9.34 -8.88
C LYS A 37 -10.52 -8.09 -9.64
N ALA A 38 -9.57 -7.41 -10.23
CA ALA A 38 -9.78 -6.29 -11.14
C ALA A 38 -8.70 -6.30 -12.21
N LYS A 39 -8.97 -5.67 -13.34
CA LYS A 39 -7.95 -5.37 -14.35
C LYS A 39 -7.12 -4.15 -13.95
N ARG A 40 -7.76 -3.21 -13.26
CA ARG A 40 -7.10 -1.98 -12.81
C ARG A 40 -7.80 -1.43 -11.56
N TRP A 41 -7.20 -1.63 -10.40
CA TRP A 41 -7.71 -1.05 -9.16
C TRP A 41 -7.58 0.47 -9.15
N ALA A 42 -8.64 1.13 -8.72
CA ALA A 42 -8.67 2.57 -8.48
C ALA A 42 -9.47 2.90 -7.23
N MET A 43 -9.21 4.08 -6.69
CA MET A 43 -9.88 4.63 -5.51
C MET A 43 -10.50 5.98 -5.84
N VAL A 44 -11.73 6.20 -5.41
CA VAL A 44 -12.43 7.49 -5.49
C VAL A 44 -12.75 7.95 -4.09
N ILE A 45 -12.29 9.14 -3.72
CA ILE A 45 -12.50 9.76 -2.43
C ILE A 45 -13.50 10.90 -2.62
N ASP A 46 -14.70 10.78 -2.06
CA ASP A 46 -15.69 11.88 -2.08
C ASP A 46 -15.39 12.84 -0.94
N THR A 47 -14.60 13.88 -1.25
CA THR A 47 -14.19 14.85 -0.25
C THR A 47 -15.34 15.73 0.24
N ARG A 48 -16.44 15.81 -0.51
CA ARG A 48 -17.66 16.56 -0.18
C ARG A 48 -18.43 15.90 0.98
N ALA A 49 -18.25 14.60 1.16
CA ALA A 49 -18.88 13.81 2.22
C ALA A 49 -18.23 13.98 3.60
N PHE A 50 -17.15 14.76 3.68
CA PHE A 50 -16.44 15.03 4.93
C PHE A 50 -16.54 16.51 5.32
N LYS A 51 -16.96 16.77 6.55
CA LYS A 51 -17.15 18.12 7.07
C LYS A 51 -15.87 18.74 7.64
N ASN A 52 -14.99 17.91 8.18
CA ASN A 52 -13.75 18.37 8.81
C ASN A 52 -12.69 17.27 8.83
N ALA A 53 -11.45 17.66 9.14
CA ALA A 53 -10.29 16.75 9.19
C ALA A 53 -10.42 15.59 10.19
N LYS A 54 -11.18 15.77 11.29
CA LYS A 54 -11.32 14.74 12.33
C LYS A 54 -12.06 13.50 11.83
N GLU A 55 -12.91 13.65 10.82
CA GLU A 55 -13.65 12.52 10.23
C GLU A 55 -12.75 11.54 9.46
N TYR A 56 -11.56 11.96 9.07
CA TYR A 56 -10.56 11.08 8.46
C TYR A 56 -9.76 10.28 9.48
N ALA A 57 -9.72 10.70 10.75
CA ALA A 57 -8.91 10.04 11.77
C ALA A 57 -9.20 8.53 11.91
N PRO A 58 -10.47 8.06 12.02
CA PRO A 58 -10.75 6.62 12.11
C PRO A 58 -10.38 5.87 10.83
N ILE A 59 -10.40 6.51 9.67
CA ILE A 59 -10.04 5.93 8.37
C ILE A 59 -8.53 5.71 8.30
N ILE A 60 -7.76 6.72 8.71
CA ILE A 60 -6.30 6.65 8.78
C ILE A 60 -5.88 5.62 9.82
N GLU A 61 -6.52 5.62 10.98
CA GLU A 61 -6.24 4.67 12.05
C GLU A 61 -6.51 3.22 11.61
N ALA A 62 -7.61 2.97 10.88
CA ALA A 62 -7.90 1.65 10.34
C ALA A 62 -6.81 1.16 9.37
N CYS A 63 -6.29 2.06 8.50
CA CYS A 63 -5.17 1.77 7.63
C CYS A 63 -3.90 1.44 8.44
N HIS A 64 -3.56 2.27 9.42
CA HIS A 64 -2.35 2.13 10.21
C HIS A 64 -2.39 0.87 11.08
N LYS A 65 -3.53 0.56 11.71
CA LYS A 65 -3.72 -0.68 12.48
C LYS A 65 -3.60 -1.93 11.59
N ALA A 66 -4.25 -1.92 10.42
CA ALA A 66 -4.22 -3.07 9.51
C ALA A 66 -2.79 -3.42 9.05
N HIS A 67 -1.92 -2.43 8.93
CA HIS A 67 -0.58 -2.60 8.36
C HIS A 67 0.56 -2.40 9.38
N ASN A 68 0.26 -2.32 10.66
CA ASN A 68 1.27 -2.07 11.69
C ASN A 68 2.15 -0.85 11.35
N VAL A 69 1.52 0.27 10.95
CA VAL A 69 2.23 1.51 10.66
C VAL A 69 2.61 2.17 11.97
N PRO A 70 3.91 2.44 12.22
CA PRO A 70 4.34 3.06 13.47
C PRO A 70 3.90 4.52 13.53
N THR A 71 3.65 5.00 14.73
CA THR A 71 3.45 6.43 14.99
C THR A 71 4.79 7.05 15.38
N MET A 72 5.35 7.86 14.50
CA MET A 72 6.61 8.56 14.71
C MET A 72 6.42 10.04 14.44
N GLU A 73 7.29 10.88 15.01
CA GLU A 73 7.19 12.33 14.88
C GLU A 73 8.25 12.90 13.94
N GLY A 74 7.93 14.03 13.33
CA GLY A 74 8.84 14.82 12.51
C GLY A 74 9.26 14.13 11.21
N HIS A 75 10.54 14.21 10.89
CA HIS A 75 11.08 13.71 9.60
C HIS A 75 11.11 12.18 9.49
N GLN A 76 10.83 11.48 10.55
CA GLN A 76 10.81 10.00 10.58
C GLN A 76 9.41 9.43 10.46
N ASP A 77 8.39 10.28 10.31
CA ASP A 77 7.00 9.85 10.15
C ASP A 77 6.81 8.94 8.95
N ILE A 78 6.13 7.82 9.17
CA ILE A 78 5.85 6.80 8.15
C ILE A 78 4.44 7.02 7.58
N LYS A 79 4.40 7.57 6.38
CA LYS A 79 3.16 7.98 5.71
C LYS A 79 2.61 6.90 4.81
N TRP A 80 1.57 6.19 5.26
CA TRP A 80 0.75 5.31 4.41
C TRP A 80 -0.51 6.02 3.92
N MET A 81 -1.20 6.68 4.82
CA MET A 81 -2.29 7.62 4.57
C MET A 81 -2.14 8.80 5.53
N TRP A 82 -2.22 10.02 5.02
CA TRP A 82 -2.06 11.25 5.80
C TRP A 82 -2.95 12.36 5.25
N LEU A 83 -3.04 13.48 5.96
CA LEU A 83 -3.83 14.64 5.52
C LEU A 83 -2.93 15.77 5.07
N GLU A 84 -3.37 16.47 4.02
CA GLU A 84 -2.77 17.73 3.56
C GLU A 84 -3.85 18.74 3.24
N LYS A 85 -3.48 20.02 3.17
CA LYS A 85 -4.32 21.08 2.63
C LYS A 85 -4.32 21.07 1.11
N PHE A 86 -5.28 21.79 0.51
CA PHE A 86 -5.45 21.81 -0.95
C PHE A 86 -4.18 22.22 -1.69
N ASP A 87 -3.50 23.27 -1.23
CA ASP A 87 -2.27 23.81 -1.81
C ASP A 87 -1.12 22.79 -1.88
N HIS A 88 -0.99 21.95 -0.87
CA HIS A 88 -0.01 20.85 -0.87
C HIS A 88 -0.48 19.62 -1.64
N ALA A 89 -1.78 19.34 -1.62
CA ALA A 89 -2.35 18.18 -2.29
C ALA A 89 -2.40 18.37 -3.81
N PHE A 90 -2.83 19.56 -4.27
CA PHE A 90 -3.12 19.90 -5.67
C PHE A 90 -2.47 21.23 -6.10
N PRO A 91 -1.14 21.33 -6.06
CA PRO A 91 -0.46 22.59 -6.38
C PRO A 91 -0.69 23.06 -7.81
N ASP A 92 -0.98 22.14 -8.74
CA ASP A 92 -1.23 22.46 -10.16
C ASP A 92 -2.64 23.04 -10.40
N ASP A 93 -3.57 22.88 -9.43
CA ASP A 93 -4.97 23.32 -9.52
C ASP A 93 -5.23 24.59 -8.70
N LEU A 94 -4.18 25.22 -8.16
CA LEU A 94 -4.30 26.46 -7.39
C LEU A 94 -4.73 27.62 -8.30
N ASN A 95 -5.76 28.33 -7.86
CA ASN A 95 -6.20 29.58 -8.48
C ASN A 95 -6.84 30.51 -7.44
N GLU A 96 -7.00 31.78 -7.78
CA GLU A 96 -7.52 32.83 -6.90
C GLU A 96 -9.03 32.70 -6.63
N HIS A 97 -9.74 31.94 -7.46
CA HIS A 97 -11.21 31.80 -7.39
C HIS A 97 -11.67 30.52 -6.68
N LEU A 98 -10.74 29.79 -6.03
CA LEU A 98 -11.09 28.61 -5.24
C LEU A 98 -12.03 28.98 -4.10
N THR A 99 -13.13 28.24 -3.98
CA THR A 99 -14.06 28.40 -2.85
C THR A 99 -13.39 28.01 -1.54
N SER A 100 -13.75 28.68 -0.43
CA SER A 100 -13.22 28.34 0.91
C SER A 100 -13.45 26.88 1.25
N ARG A 101 -14.58 26.30 0.82
CA ARG A 101 -14.88 24.87 1.01
C ARG A 101 -13.79 23.97 0.45
N VAL A 102 -13.25 24.28 -0.73
CA VAL A 102 -12.18 23.48 -1.39
C VAL A 102 -10.82 23.83 -0.78
N LYS A 103 -10.52 25.12 -0.63
CA LYS A 103 -9.22 25.62 -0.16
C LYS A 103 -8.90 25.18 1.27
N ASP A 104 -9.89 25.26 2.18
CA ASP A 104 -9.69 25.02 3.61
C ASP A 104 -9.91 23.55 4.01
N ALA A 105 -10.44 22.72 3.10
CA ALA A 105 -10.63 21.32 3.31
C ALA A 105 -9.29 20.57 3.54
N SER A 106 -9.39 19.42 4.16
CA SER A 106 -8.28 18.48 4.30
C SER A 106 -8.48 17.30 3.37
N TYR A 107 -7.43 16.88 2.71
CA TYR A 107 -7.45 15.83 1.69
C TYR A 107 -6.62 14.65 2.16
N PRO A 108 -7.18 13.43 2.20
CA PRO A 108 -6.42 12.25 2.56
C PRO A 108 -5.55 11.84 1.37
N LEU A 109 -4.26 11.79 1.60
CA LEU A 109 -3.26 11.41 0.61
C LEU A 109 -2.70 10.03 0.91
N LEU A 110 -2.35 9.31 -0.16
CA LEU A 110 -1.77 7.98 -0.10
C LEU A 110 -0.99 7.70 -1.39
N CYS A 111 -0.42 6.50 -1.54
CA CYS A 111 0.18 6.10 -2.80
C CYS A 111 -0.89 6.09 -3.92
N ASN A 112 -0.59 6.74 -5.04
CA ASN A 112 -1.54 6.87 -6.15
C ASN A 112 -1.61 5.64 -7.06
N HIS A 113 -0.82 4.60 -6.82
CA HIS A 113 -0.78 3.39 -7.65
C HIS A 113 -0.83 3.71 -9.15
N CYS A 114 0.11 4.55 -9.57
CA CYS A 114 0.19 5.10 -10.93
C CYS A 114 0.23 4.02 -12.01
N THR A 115 -0.38 4.29 -13.17
CA THR A 115 -0.26 3.40 -14.34
C THR A 115 1.16 3.41 -14.90
N ASN A 116 1.79 4.61 -14.92
CA ASN A 116 3.18 4.80 -15.35
C ASN A 116 4.04 5.14 -14.12
N PRO A 117 4.40 4.16 -13.28
CA PRO A 117 5.02 4.42 -11.98
C PRO A 117 6.51 4.71 -12.12
N PRO A 118 6.99 5.96 -11.93
CA PRO A 118 8.42 6.25 -12.01
C PRO A 118 9.21 5.55 -10.89
N CYS A 119 8.59 5.35 -9.73
CA CYS A 119 9.18 4.67 -8.60
C CYS A 119 9.52 3.19 -8.88
N VAL A 120 8.80 2.52 -9.76
CA VAL A 120 9.13 1.15 -10.22
C VAL A 120 10.33 1.18 -11.14
N ARG A 121 10.35 2.12 -12.09
CA ARG A 121 11.44 2.24 -13.09
C ARG A 121 12.81 2.52 -12.48
N VAL A 122 12.86 3.26 -11.37
CA VAL A 122 14.13 3.64 -10.73
C VAL A 122 14.60 2.64 -9.68
N CYS A 123 13.88 1.56 -9.43
CA CYS A 123 14.25 0.58 -8.42
C CYS A 123 15.30 -0.41 -8.96
N PRO A 124 16.56 -0.37 -8.48
CA PRO A 124 17.64 -1.21 -9.05
C PRO A 124 17.45 -2.69 -8.71
N THR A 125 16.78 -3.00 -7.61
CA THR A 125 16.56 -4.38 -7.15
C THR A 125 15.17 -4.93 -7.50
N GLN A 126 14.34 -4.11 -8.17
CA GLN A 126 12.93 -4.43 -8.44
C GLN A 126 12.13 -4.75 -7.17
N ALA A 127 12.57 -4.25 -6.01
CA ALA A 127 11.84 -4.38 -4.75
C ALA A 127 10.48 -3.70 -4.80
N THR A 128 10.35 -2.62 -5.57
CA THR A 128 9.05 -2.04 -5.90
C THR A 128 8.68 -2.43 -7.34
N TYR A 129 7.49 -2.96 -7.51
CA TYR A 129 7.02 -3.51 -8.79
C TYR A 129 5.53 -3.25 -8.98
N GLN A 130 5.07 -3.38 -10.20
CA GLN A 130 3.65 -3.26 -10.56
C GLN A 130 3.07 -4.66 -10.78
N MET A 131 1.97 -4.93 -10.09
CA MET A 131 1.17 -6.14 -10.27
C MET A 131 0.30 -6.02 -11.53
N GLU A 132 -0.21 -7.14 -12.03
CA GLU A 132 -1.07 -7.19 -13.24
C GLU A 132 -2.35 -6.36 -13.09
N ASP A 133 -2.89 -6.27 -11.87
CA ASP A 133 -4.07 -5.46 -11.53
C ASP A 133 -3.76 -3.98 -11.30
N GLY A 134 -2.52 -3.57 -11.55
CA GLY A 134 -2.03 -2.20 -11.46
C GLY A 134 -1.62 -1.76 -10.06
N ILE A 135 -1.71 -2.60 -9.06
CA ILE A 135 -1.20 -2.28 -7.72
C ILE A 135 0.32 -2.14 -7.78
N ILE A 136 0.84 -1.08 -7.18
CA ILE A 136 2.28 -0.94 -6.95
C ILE A 136 2.60 -1.58 -5.62
N ALA A 137 3.26 -2.72 -5.66
CA ALA A 137 3.65 -3.50 -4.50
C ALA A 137 5.09 -3.20 -4.06
N MET A 138 5.49 -3.77 -2.92
CA MET A 138 6.82 -3.63 -2.34
C MET A 138 7.26 -4.95 -1.71
N ASP A 139 8.40 -5.44 -2.14
CA ASP A 139 9.10 -6.56 -1.50
C ASP A 139 10.19 -6.00 -0.56
N TYR A 140 9.95 -6.08 0.73
CA TYR A 140 10.85 -5.55 1.74
C TYR A 140 12.17 -6.33 1.84
N HIS A 141 12.20 -7.60 1.42
CA HIS A 141 13.42 -8.43 1.44
C HIS A 141 14.39 -8.05 0.32
N ARG A 142 13.86 -7.56 -0.82
CA ARG A 142 14.67 -7.06 -1.94
C ARG A 142 15.09 -5.61 -1.77
N CYS A 143 14.47 -4.89 -0.83
CA CYS A 143 14.75 -3.47 -0.64
C CYS A 143 16.13 -3.28 0.00
N ILE A 144 17.03 -2.58 -0.69
CA ILE A 144 18.37 -2.21 -0.19
C ILE A 144 18.42 -0.81 0.42
N GLY A 145 17.29 -0.12 0.54
CA GLY A 145 17.23 1.21 1.15
C GLY A 145 17.86 2.35 0.36
N CYS A 146 18.11 2.20 -0.93
CA CYS A 146 18.73 3.22 -1.76
C CYS A 146 17.90 4.50 -1.91
N ARG A 147 16.60 4.48 -1.61
CA ARG A 147 15.62 5.58 -1.64
C ARG A 147 15.39 6.22 -3.01
N PHE A 148 15.89 5.66 -4.10
CA PHE A 148 15.61 6.17 -5.46
C PHE A 148 14.12 6.22 -5.76
N CYS A 149 13.34 5.26 -5.26
CA CYS A 149 11.90 5.28 -5.41
C CYS A 149 11.20 6.42 -4.64
N MET A 150 11.80 6.95 -3.58
CA MET A 150 11.32 8.16 -2.89
C MET A 150 11.59 9.40 -3.74
N ALA A 151 12.80 9.56 -4.26
CA ALA A 151 13.17 10.65 -5.17
C ALA A 151 12.34 10.61 -6.46
N GLY A 152 12.06 9.40 -6.98
CA GLY A 152 11.24 9.21 -8.19
C GLY A 152 9.75 9.41 -7.98
N CYS A 153 9.24 9.47 -6.74
CA CYS A 153 7.81 9.63 -6.46
C CYS A 153 7.43 11.11 -6.37
N PRO A 154 6.67 11.69 -7.33
CA PRO A 154 6.32 13.10 -7.30
C PRO A 154 5.26 13.44 -6.24
N PHE A 155 4.70 12.41 -5.59
CA PHE A 155 3.60 12.53 -4.63
C PHE A 155 4.05 12.49 -3.17
N GLY A 156 5.33 12.21 -2.89
CA GLY A 156 5.83 12.04 -1.52
C GLY A 156 5.24 10.83 -0.79
N ALA A 157 4.70 9.85 -1.53
CA ALA A 157 3.95 8.72 -0.97
C ALA A 157 4.84 7.52 -0.59
N ARG A 158 6.07 7.79 -0.16
CA ARG A 158 7.03 6.77 0.26
C ARG A 158 7.82 7.28 1.45
N SER A 159 7.87 6.48 2.49
CA SER A 159 8.61 6.77 3.72
C SER A 159 9.71 5.76 3.94
N PHE A 160 10.80 6.15 4.58
CA PHE A 160 11.96 5.30 4.81
C PHE A 160 12.17 5.08 6.30
N ASN A 161 12.42 3.85 6.69
CA ASN A 161 12.71 3.46 8.07
C ASN A 161 14.17 3.77 8.42
N PHE A 162 14.45 5.00 8.87
CA PHE A 162 15.77 5.41 9.36
C PHE A 162 16.13 4.76 10.68
N VAL A 163 15.13 4.39 11.48
CA VAL A 163 15.24 3.68 12.74
C VAL A 163 14.40 2.41 12.69
N ASP A 164 14.55 1.52 13.65
CA ASP A 164 13.72 0.31 13.72
C ASP A 164 12.26 0.68 14.07
N PRO A 165 11.31 0.56 13.11
CA PRO A 165 9.93 0.98 13.29
C PRO A 165 9.19 0.17 14.35
N ARG A 166 9.64 -1.06 14.65
CA ARG A 166 9.03 -1.95 15.64
C ARG A 166 9.06 -1.38 17.04
N LYS A 167 10.02 -0.49 17.33
CA LYS A 167 10.11 0.20 18.64
C LYS A 167 8.99 1.21 18.88
N TYR A 168 8.27 1.59 17.82
CA TYR A 168 7.19 2.57 17.84
C TYR A 168 5.82 1.94 17.60
N LEU A 169 5.74 0.62 17.65
CA LEU A 169 4.49 -0.15 17.64
C LEU A 169 4.12 -0.54 19.07
N SER A 170 2.82 -0.73 19.30
CA SER A 170 2.35 -1.32 20.57
C SER A 170 2.79 -2.77 20.69
N ASP A 171 2.86 -3.26 21.93
CA ASP A 171 3.05 -4.68 22.21
C ASP A 171 1.81 -5.20 22.98
N PRO A 172 1.02 -6.13 22.45
CA PRO A 172 1.18 -6.75 21.12
C PRO A 172 0.92 -5.77 19.96
N VAL A 173 1.49 -6.07 18.77
CA VAL A 173 1.24 -5.27 17.56
C VAL A 173 -0.23 -5.29 17.17
N PRO A 174 -0.76 -4.21 16.56
CA PRO A 174 -2.20 -4.10 16.25
C PRO A 174 -2.71 -5.21 15.33
N ASN A 175 -1.91 -5.67 14.38
CA ASN A 175 -2.25 -6.77 13.48
C ASN A 175 -1.14 -7.82 13.43
N PRO A 176 -1.21 -8.89 14.24
CA PRO A 176 -0.21 -9.96 14.23
C PRO A 176 -0.11 -10.72 12.91
N ALA A 177 -1.15 -10.65 12.07
CA ALA A 177 -1.18 -11.33 10.77
C ALA A 177 -0.42 -10.56 9.68
N TYR A 178 -0.18 -9.25 9.86
CA TYR A 178 0.56 -8.43 8.90
C TYR A 178 2.00 -8.23 9.37
N PRO A 179 3.01 -8.44 8.51
CA PRO A 179 4.41 -8.36 8.95
C PRO A 179 4.79 -6.93 9.34
N THR A 180 5.59 -6.81 10.39
CA THR A 180 6.28 -5.57 10.72
C THR A 180 7.48 -5.38 9.78
N ARG A 181 7.84 -4.12 9.52
CA ARG A 181 9.02 -3.82 8.67
C ARG A 181 10.26 -3.70 9.54
N MET A 182 11.39 -3.69 8.87
CA MET A 182 12.71 -3.51 9.49
C MET A 182 13.27 -2.13 9.18
N ILE A 183 14.32 -1.76 9.90
CA ILE A 183 15.15 -0.60 9.55
C ILE A 183 15.70 -0.75 8.13
N GLY A 184 15.88 0.36 7.41
CA GLY A 184 16.53 0.38 6.10
C GLY A 184 15.66 0.05 4.91
N VAL A 185 14.33 -0.10 5.08
CA VAL A 185 13.40 -0.32 3.97
C VAL A 185 12.47 0.87 3.75
N VAL A 186 11.95 0.99 2.53
CA VAL A 186 10.94 1.99 2.17
C VAL A 186 9.55 1.41 2.32
N GLU A 187 8.63 2.18 2.91
CA GLU A 187 7.22 1.81 3.07
C GLU A 187 6.28 2.70 2.26
N LYS A 188 5.08 2.21 2.00
CA LYS A 188 3.99 2.93 1.35
C LYS A 188 2.68 2.14 1.43
N CYS A 189 1.55 2.79 1.17
CA CYS A 189 0.26 2.13 0.94
C CYS A 189 0.36 1.06 -0.17
N THR A 190 -0.25 -0.11 0.06
CA THR A 190 -0.29 -1.27 -0.85
C THR A 190 -1.65 -1.51 -1.49
N PHE A 191 -2.63 -0.60 -1.31
CA PHE A 191 -4.04 -0.84 -1.61
C PHE A 191 -4.59 -2.08 -0.89
N CYS A 192 -3.97 -2.46 0.23
CA CYS A 192 -4.34 -3.67 0.98
C CYS A 192 -4.41 -4.92 0.11
N ALA A 193 -3.41 -5.14 -0.76
CA ALA A 193 -3.38 -6.28 -1.68
C ALA A 193 -3.58 -7.62 -0.96
N GLU A 194 -3.08 -7.75 0.26
CA GLU A 194 -3.26 -8.91 1.13
C GLU A 194 -4.72 -9.12 1.53
N ARG A 195 -5.47 -8.04 1.80
CA ARG A 195 -6.90 -8.11 2.12
C ARG A 195 -7.73 -8.46 0.88
N LEU A 196 -7.40 -7.87 -0.28
CA LEU A 196 -8.04 -8.21 -1.56
C LEU A 196 -7.86 -9.69 -1.89
N ALA A 197 -6.72 -10.28 -1.58
CA ALA A 197 -6.42 -11.69 -1.80
C ALA A 197 -7.34 -12.64 -1.02
N VAL A 198 -7.93 -12.19 0.08
CA VAL A 198 -8.88 -12.97 0.88
C VAL A 198 -10.33 -12.50 0.77
N GLY A 199 -10.62 -11.60 -0.17
CA GLY A 199 -11.99 -11.14 -0.46
C GLY A 199 -12.46 -9.99 0.43
N GLN A 200 -11.54 -9.25 1.04
CA GLN A 200 -11.83 -8.08 1.88
C GLN A 200 -11.48 -6.79 1.16
N MET A 201 -12.26 -5.75 1.35
CA MET A 201 -11.95 -4.40 0.86
C MET A 201 -10.78 -3.79 1.64
N PRO A 202 -10.10 -2.77 1.08
CA PRO A 202 -9.10 -2.01 1.83
C PRO A 202 -9.65 -1.47 3.15
N ALA A 203 -8.85 -1.53 4.22
CA ALA A 203 -9.28 -1.16 5.56
C ALA A 203 -9.81 0.29 5.64
N CYS A 204 -9.18 1.21 4.92
CA CYS A 204 -9.63 2.61 4.83
C CYS A 204 -10.98 2.75 4.11
N VAL A 205 -11.26 1.90 3.13
CA VAL A 205 -12.54 1.89 2.39
C VAL A 205 -13.67 1.42 3.29
N GLU A 206 -13.48 0.32 4.02
CA GLU A 206 -14.46 -0.19 4.98
C GLU A 206 -14.75 0.84 6.09
N ALA A 207 -13.69 1.44 6.65
CA ALA A 207 -13.83 2.47 7.68
C ALA A 207 -14.50 3.76 7.19
N ALA A 208 -14.43 4.05 5.89
CA ALA A 208 -15.03 5.24 5.32
C ALA A 208 -16.57 5.16 5.17
N GLY A 209 -17.17 3.97 5.25
CA GLY A 209 -18.63 3.80 5.20
C GLY A 209 -19.25 4.35 3.92
N GLY A 210 -18.67 4.04 2.74
CA GLY A 210 -19.15 4.47 1.42
C GLY A 210 -18.64 5.84 0.94
N ARG A 211 -17.92 6.59 1.76
CA ARG A 211 -17.33 7.90 1.38
C ARG A 211 -16.03 7.77 0.58
N ILE A 212 -15.43 6.58 0.60
CA ILE A 212 -14.31 6.17 -0.26
C ILE A 212 -14.75 4.94 -1.02
N LEU A 213 -14.69 5.00 -2.35
CA LEU A 213 -15.02 3.89 -3.23
C LEU A 213 -13.74 3.25 -3.75
N PHE A 214 -13.79 1.93 -3.95
CA PHE A 214 -12.67 1.18 -4.48
C PHE A 214 -13.20 0.11 -5.44
N GLY A 215 -12.58 -0.01 -6.62
CA GLY A 215 -13.07 -0.94 -7.63
C GLY A 215 -12.23 -0.97 -8.90
N ASP A 216 -12.69 -1.74 -9.88
CA ASP A 216 -12.03 -1.85 -11.18
C ASP A 216 -12.36 -0.64 -12.06
N LEU A 217 -11.33 0.12 -12.42
CA LEU A 217 -11.44 1.26 -13.33
C LEU A 217 -11.81 0.83 -14.77
N ASN A 218 -11.58 -0.42 -15.12
CA ASN A 218 -11.88 -0.97 -16.45
C ASN A 218 -13.24 -1.68 -16.51
N ASP A 219 -13.98 -1.74 -15.40
CA ASP A 219 -15.36 -2.22 -15.39
C ASP A 219 -16.34 -1.04 -15.33
N PRO A 220 -17.08 -0.75 -16.43
CA PRO A 220 -18.07 0.34 -16.46
C PRO A 220 -19.18 0.20 -15.40
N LYS A 221 -19.40 -1.02 -14.89
CA LYS A 221 -20.41 -1.31 -13.86
C LYS A 221 -19.89 -1.10 -12.44
N SER A 222 -18.58 -0.90 -12.26
CA SER A 222 -18.00 -0.65 -10.94
C SER A 222 -18.49 0.67 -10.36
N ASP A 223 -18.57 0.77 -9.04
CA ASP A 223 -19.00 1.99 -8.37
C ASP A 223 -18.00 3.14 -8.58
N VAL A 224 -16.72 2.81 -8.78
CA VAL A 224 -15.68 3.78 -9.16
C VAL A 224 -16.03 4.42 -10.50
N CYS A 225 -16.31 3.63 -11.54
CA CYS A 225 -16.64 4.16 -12.87
C CYS A 225 -17.94 4.97 -12.85
N LYS A 226 -18.97 4.49 -12.15
CA LYS A 226 -20.24 5.24 -11.99
C LYS A 226 -20.03 6.59 -11.31
N ALA A 227 -19.25 6.61 -10.22
CA ALA A 227 -18.96 7.83 -9.50
C ALA A 227 -18.19 8.84 -10.37
N LEU A 228 -17.19 8.37 -11.11
CA LEU A 228 -16.40 9.22 -12.03
C LEU A 228 -17.23 9.73 -13.22
N ALA A 229 -18.17 8.94 -13.74
CA ALA A 229 -19.04 9.37 -14.82
C ALA A 229 -20.07 10.43 -14.40
N SER A 230 -20.46 10.43 -13.11
CA SER A 230 -21.53 11.28 -12.59
C SER A 230 -21.03 12.52 -11.85
N ASN A 231 -19.74 12.64 -11.59
CA ASN A 231 -19.19 13.73 -10.77
C ASN A 231 -17.90 14.29 -11.37
N TYR A 232 -17.65 15.56 -11.07
CA TYR A 232 -16.36 16.15 -11.39
C TYR A 232 -15.29 15.64 -10.41
N SER A 233 -14.14 15.22 -10.97
CA SER A 233 -13.04 14.66 -10.19
C SER A 233 -11.71 15.26 -10.60
N ILE A 234 -10.83 15.42 -9.64
CA ILE A 234 -9.44 15.82 -9.86
C ILE A 234 -8.48 14.71 -9.45
N ARG A 235 -7.27 14.75 -9.98
CA ARG A 235 -6.15 13.89 -9.61
C ARG A 235 -4.94 14.72 -9.28
N ARG A 236 -4.07 14.19 -8.44
CA ARG A 236 -2.81 14.87 -8.10
C ARG A 236 -1.86 14.88 -9.30
N LYS A 237 -1.33 16.05 -9.65
CA LYS A 237 -0.27 16.28 -10.64
C LYS A 237 -0.48 15.49 -11.95
N PRO A 238 -1.63 15.65 -12.63
CA PRO A 238 -1.95 14.89 -13.85
C PRO A 238 -0.95 15.15 -14.99
N ASN A 239 -0.38 16.36 -15.04
CA ASN A 239 0.55 16.83 -16.07
C ASN A 239 1.88 16.05 -16.11
N LEU A 240 2.23 15.32 -15.02
CA LEU A 240 3.44 14.51 -14.98
C LEU A 240 3.33 13.17 -15.73
N GLY A 241 2.17 12.85 -16.32
CA GLY A 241 1.96 11.66 -17.11
C GLY A 241 2.05 10.33 -16.36
N THR A 242 2.08 10.36 -15.03
CA THR A 242 2.16 9.15 -14.19
C THR A 242 0.84 8.39 -14.14
N GLN A 243 -0.26 9.03 -14.52
CA GLN A 243 -1.64 8.50 -14.50
C GLN A 243 -2.02 7.93 -13.12
N PRO A 244 -2.24 8.78 -12.11
CA PRO A 244 -2.68 8.38 -10.77
C PRO A 244 -3.97 7.58 -10.80
N GLY A 245 -4.07 6.52 -9.97
CA GLY A 245 -5.27 5.69 -9.78
C GLY A 245 -6.14 6.13 -8.60
N VAL A 246 -5.83 7.27 -7.97
CA VAL A 246 -6.64 7.87 -6.89
C VAL A 246 -7.27 9.15 -7.42
N TYR A 247 -8.58 9.25 -7.25
CA TYR A 247 -9.43 10.35 -7.72
C TYR A 247 -10.12 11.02 -6.53
N TYR A 248 -10.34 12.31 -6.63
CA TYR A 248 -11.00 13.12 -5.60
C TYR A 248 -12.20 13.81 -6.21
N LEU A 249 -13.41 13.56 -5.67
CA LEU A 249 -14.61 14.32 -6.00
C LEU A 249 -14.63 15.62 -5.17
N ILE A 250 -14.82 16.77 -5.81
CA ILE A 250 -14.74 18.09 -5.18
C ILE A 250 -16.03 18.92 -5.40
#